data_09cc3afe104bc10aa0134e355e98db5f
#
_entry.id   09cc3afe104bc10aa0134e355e98db5f
#
_cell.length_a   1.000
_cell.length_b   1.000
_cell.length_c   1.000
_cell.angle_alpha   90.00
_cell.angle_beta   90.00
_cell.angle_gamma   90.00
#
_symmetry.space_group_name_H-M   'P 1'
#
loop_
_entity.id
_entity.type
_entity.pdbx_description
1 polymer ?
#
loop_
_entity_poly.entity_id
_entity_poly.type
_entity_poly.pdbx_seq_one_letter_code
_entity_poly.pdbx_strand_id
1 'polypeptide(L)' 'MTINRPPRPPEHPDRFLDAQEAIEEDVLALVERATTAGWGEVEAISAMIAVAENRVLSLCENERVNRQIEALRKRDPE' A
#
# COMPACT_ATOMS: atom_id res chain seq x y z
N MET A 1 -1.33 -3.75 17.91
CA MET A 1 -1.25 -2.30 17.77
C MET A 1 -2.31 -1.80 16.84
N THR A 2 -2.85 -0.64 17.15
CA THR A 2 -3.97 -0.09 16.39
C THR A 2 -3.49 1.08 15.55
N ILE A 3 -3.86 1.04 14.28
CA ILE A 3 -3.52 2.14 13.37
C ILE A 3 -4.61 3.19 13.48
N ASN A 4 -4.21 4.45 13.62
CA ASN A 4 -5.15 5.54 13.76
C ASN A 4 -6.00 5.72 12.51
N ARG A 5 -7.25 6.12 12.73
CA ARG A 5 -8.15 6.40 11.62
C ARG A 5 -7.72 7.67 10.91
N PRO A 6 -8.07 7.79 9.62
CA PRO A 6 -7.77 9.02 8.90
C PRO A 6 -8.51 10.21 9.53
N PRO A 7 -7.79 11.29 9.81
CA PRO A 7 -8.44 12.49 10.36
C PRO A 7 -9.07 13.37 9.30
N ARG A 8 -8.79 13.12 8.02
CA ARG A 8 -9.24 13.96 6.91
C ARG A 8 -9.84 13.12 5.81
N PRO A 9 -10.68 13.74 4.94
CA PRO A 9 -11.27 12.97 3.83
C PRO A 9 -10.22 12.57 2.80
N PRO A 10 -10.53 11.55 1.98
CA PRO A 10 -9.54 11.00 1.05
C PRO A 10 -8.96 11.99 0.06
N GLU A 11 -9.70 13.02 -0.31
CA GLU A 11 -9.23 13.97 -1.31
C GLU A 11 -8.41 15.12 -0.73
N HIS A 12 -8.21 15.14 0.59
CA HIS A 12 -7.42 16.20 1.22
C HIS A 12 -5.96 16.04 0.80
N PRO A 13 -5.27 17.17 0.48
CA PRO A 13 -3.88 17.08 0.01
C PRO A 13 -2.91 16.47 1.02
N ASP A 14 -3.21 16.56 2.32
CA ASP A 14 -2.34 16.01 3.35
C ASP A 14 -2.70 14.59 3.73
N ARG A 15 -3.65 13.97 3.04
CA ARG A 15 -4.12 12.63 3.38
C ARG A 15 -2.99 11.59 3.31
N PHE A 16 -2.10 11.72 2.32
CA PHE A 16 -1.00 10.79 2.18
C PHE A 16 -0.01 10.91 3.34
N LEU A 17 0.24 12.15 3.78
CA LEU A 17 1.11 12.37 4.93
C LEU A 17 0.47 11.78 6.20
N ASP A 18 -0.83 11.94 6.35
CA ASP A 18 -1.54 11.34 7.47
C ASP A 18 -1.37 9.83 7.48
N ALA A 19 -1.43 9.19 6.30
CA ALA A 19 -1.25 7.76 6.20
C ALA A 19 0.16 7.34 6.62
N GLN A 20 1.18 8.10 6.19
CA GLN A 20 2.55 7.81 6.58
C GLN A 20 2.71 7.88 8.09
N GLU A 21 2.16 8.90 8.71
CA GLU A 21 2.25 9.05 10.16
C GLU A 21 1.51 7.94 10.89
N ALA A 22 0.38 7.52 10.34
CA ALA A 22 -0.43 6.49 10.99
C ALA A 22 0.27 5.13 11.02
N ILE A 23 1.10 4.82 10.04
CA ILE A 23 1.74 3.50 9.96
C ILE A 23 3.21 3.52 10.36
N GLU A 24 3.79 4.68 10.62
CA GLU A 24 5.23 4.80 10.83
C GLU A 24 5.73 3.91 11.97
N GLU A 25 5.06 3.96 13.11
CA GLU A 25 5.50 3.16 14.26
C GLU A 25 5.49 1.68 13.96
N ASP A 26 4.44 1.22 13.28
CA ASP A 26 4.32 -0.19 12.95
C ASP A 26 5.39 -0.63 11.95
N VAL A 27 5.70 0.23 10.99
CA VAL A 27 6.74 -0.05 10.01
C VAL A 27 8.10 -0.15 10.71
N LEU A 28 8.41 0.79 11.59
CA LEU A 28 9.67 0.77 12.33
C LEU A 28 9.77 -0.44 13.24
N ALA A 29 8.66 -0.82 13.85
CA ALA A 29 8.64 -2.02 14.70
C ALA A 29 8.87 -3.27 13.87
N LEU A 30 8.36 -3.30 12.65
CA LEU A 30 8.58 -4.44 11.76
C LEU A 30 10.04 -4.55 11.36
N VAL A 31 10.69 -3.41 11.06
CA VAL A 31 12.12 -3.39 10.75
C VAL A 31 12.92 -3.92 11.93
N GLU A 32 12.56 -3.50 13.14
CA GLU A 32 13.26 -3.94 14.34
C GLU A 32 13.12 -5.46 14.55
N ARG A 33 11.93 -5.97 14.32
CA ARG A 33 11.70 -7.42 14.45
C ARG A 33 12.52 -8.19 13.42
N ALA A 34 12.62 -7.66 12.21
CA ALA A 34 13.41 -8.30 11.17
C ALA A 34 14.90 -8.31 11.52
N THR A 35 15.41 -7.18 12.02
CA THR A 35 16.82 -7.12 12.38
C THR A 35 17.12 -8.03 13.57
N THR A 36 16.21 -8.13 14.52
CA THR A 36 16.35 -9.04 15.63
C THR A 36 16.41 -10.49 15.16
N ALA A 37 15.67 -10.81 14.09
CA ALA A 37 15.68 -12.14 13.50
C ALA A 37 16.94 -12.45 12.72
N GLY A 38 17.75 -11.43 12.43
CA GLY A 38 19.04 -11.63 11.76
C GLY A 38 19.17 -10.97 10.41
N TRP A 39 18.13 -10.29 9.93
CA TRP A 39 18.19 -9.60 8.65
C TRP A 39 18.88 -8.25 8.80
N GLY A 40 19.57 -7.80 7.76
CA GLY A 40 20.16 -6.47 7.79
C GLY A 40 19.08 -5.40 7.74
N GLU A 41 19.35 -4.23 8.30
CA GLU A 41 18.35 -3.18 8.35
C GLU A 41 17.96 -2.70 6.95
N VAL A 42 18.96 -2.40 6.11
CA VAL A 42 18.67 -1.97 4.74
C VAL A 42 17.98 -3.07 3.96
N GLU A 43 18.42 -4.31 4.19
CA GLU A 43 17.83 -5.47 3.56
C GLU A 43 16.35 -5.60 3.92
N ALA A 44 16.03 -5.44 5.19
CA ALA A 44 14.66 -5.54 5.67
C ALA A 44 13.79 -4.42 5.06
N ILE A 45 14.32 -3.21 5.03
CA ILE A 45 13.58 -2.08 4.46
C ILE A 45 13.36 -2.28 2.97
N SER A 46 14.39 -2.74 2.26
CA SER A 46 14.27 -3.01 0.83
C SER A 46 13.23 -4.09 0.54
N ALA A 47 13.23 -5.13 1.36
CA ALA A 47 12.24 -6.20 1.21
C ALA A 47 10.83 -5.67 1.45
N MET A 48 10.69 -4.80 2.42
CA MET A 48 9.40 -4.18 2.72
C MET A 48 8.87 -3.38 1.54
N ILE A 49 9.77 -2.60 0.93
CA ILE A 49 9.41 -1.82 -0.26
C ILE A 49 8.95 -2.76 -1.36
N ALA A 50 9.68 -3.83 -1.60
CA ALA A 50 9.35 -4.78 -2.66
C ALA A 50 7.98 -5.42 -2.42
N VAL A 51 7.71 -5.82 -1.18
CA VAL A 51 6.41 -6.43 -0.84
C VAL A 51 5.29 -5.43 -1.06
N ALA A 52 5.50 -4.18 -0.62
CA ALA A 52 4.48 -3.15 -0.77
C ALA A 52 4.23 -2.83 -2.25
N GLU A 53 5.31 -2.73 -3.03
CA GLU A 53 5.18 -2.48 -4.46
C GLU A 53 4.44 -3.59 -5.17
N ASN A 54 4.74 -4.83 -4.83
CA ASN A 54 4.04 -5.97 -5.43
C ASN A 54 2.54 -5.90 -5.12
N ARG A 55 2.20 -5.50 -3.91
CA ARG A 55 0.80 -5.38 -3.55
C ARG A 55 0.10 -4.27 -4.33
N VAL A 56 0.78 -3.13 -4.48
CA VAL A 56 0.23 -2.01 -5.25
C VAL A 56 0.02 -2.43 -6.70
N LEU A 57 1.02 -3.10 -7.29
CA LEU A 57 0.91 -3.56 -8.67
C LEU A 57 -0.25 -4.53 -8.83
N SER A 58 -0.40 -5.44 -7.89
CA SER A 58 -1.51 -6.40 -7.94
C SER A 58 -2.86 -5.71 -7.91
N LEU A 59 -3.02 -4.71 -7.04
CA LEU A 59 -4.26 -3.97 -6.95
C LEU A 59 -4.53 -3.15 -8.20
N CYS A 60 -3.50 -2.51 -8.74
CA CYS A 60 -3.64 -1.72 -9.96
C CYS A 60 -3.98 -2.59 -11.15
N GLU A 61 -3.40 -3.77 -11.22
CA GLU A 61 -3.69 -4.69 -12.30
C GLU A 61 -5.13 -5.17 -12.27
N ASN A 62 -5.62 -5.48 -11.07
CA ASN A 62 -7.01 -5.88 -10.91
C ASN A 62 -7.96 -4.76 -11.33
N GLU A 63 -7.65 -3.53 -10.97
CA GLU A 63 -8.46 -2.39 -11.38
C GLU A 63 -8.45 -2.22 -12.89
N ARG A 64 -7.30 -2.38 -13.51
CA ARG A 64 -7.18 -2.27 -14.96
C ARG A 64 -8.03 -3.31 -15.67
N VAL A 65 -7.95 -4.55 -15.20
CA VAL A 65 -8.74 -5.62 -15.76
C VAL A 65 -10.22 -5.33 -15.62
N ASN A 66 -10.64 -4.89 -14.44
CA ASN A 66 -12.04 -4.55 -14.21
C ASN A 66 -12.52 -3.44 -15.12
N ARG A 67 -11.69 -2.42 -15.31
CA ARG A 67 -12.06 -1.32 -16.21
C ARG A 67 -12.19 -1.81 -17.64
N GLN A 68 -11.33 -2.70 -18.05
CA GLN A 68 -11.38 -3.25 -19.40
C GLN A 68 -12.66 -4.04 -19.61
N ILE A 69 -13.04 -4.84 -18.62
CA ILE A 69 -14.27 -5.61 -18.70
C ILE A 69 -15.46 -4.68 -18.79
N GLU A 70 -15.50 -3.64 -17.97
CA GLU A 70 -16.60 -2.69 -18.00
C GLU A 70 -16.68 -1.94 -19.33
N ALA A 71 -15.53 -1.57 -19.86
CA ALA A 71 -15.49 -0.88 -21.14
C ALA A 71 -16.03 -1.75 -22.25
N LEU A 72 -15.72 -3.04 -22.21
CA LEU A 72 -16.23 -3.97 -23.20
C LEU A 72 -17.73 -4.11 -23.10
N ARG A 73 -18.25 -4.17 -21.88
CA ARG A 73 -19.70 -4.25 -21.69
C ARG A 73 -20.41 -3.03 -22.23
N LYS A 74 -19.83 -1.85 -21.99
CA LYS A 74 -20.44 -0.60 -22.45
C LYS A 74 -20.34 -0.44 -23.95
N ARG A 75 -19.29 -1.00 -24.53
CA ARG A 75 -19.09 -0.88 -25.98
C ARG A 75 -19.96 -1.85 -26.75
N ASP A 76 -20.44 -2.86 -26.11
CA ASP A 76 -21.28 -3.86 -26.78
C ASP A 76 -22.64 -3.25 -27.05
N PRO A 77 -22.90 -2.85 -28.28
CA PRO A 77 -24.11 -2.10 -28.59
C PRO A 77 -25.31 -2.99 -28.74
N GLU A 78 -25.08 -4.17 -29.12
CA GLU A 78 -26.21 -5.00 -29.48
C GLU A 78 -25.94 -6.40 -29.14
#